data_6b894a078c3e57292338e496245e2063
#
_entry.id   6b894a078c3e57292338e496245e2063
#
_cell.length_a   1.000
_cell.length_b   1.000
_cell.length_c   1.000
_cell.angle_alpha   90.00
_cell.angle_beta   90.00
_cell.angle_gamma   90.00
#
_symmetry.space_group_name_H-M   'P 1'
#
loop_
_entity.id
_entity.type
_entity.pdbx_description
1 polymer ?
#
loop_
_entity_poly.entity_id
_entity_poly.type
_entity_poly.pdbx_seq_one_letter_code
_entity_poly.pdbx_strand_id
1 'polypeptide(L)'
;AKEINKILTIEASGIGIACIVARYFDVPVVFAKKSKSINIEGEMYVADVVSFTHKNSNQVIVSKKFLNEDDKVLIIDDFLANGCALQGLISIVNQAGASVEGIGIAIEKGFQVGGNIIRNMGYQLESLAIVESMDAETGEVKFREQ
;
A
#
# COMPACT_ATOMS: atom_id res chain seq x y z
N ALA A 1 14.11 12.80 -11.60
CA ALA A 1 12.73 12.43 -11.21
C ALA A 1 12.46 10.98 -11.58
N LYS A 2 11.86 10.23 -10.67
CA LYS A 2 11.47 8.85 -10.94
C LYS A 2 10.29 8.85 -11.92
N GLU A 3 10.38 8.00 -12.91
CA GLU A 3 9.32 7.84 -13.88
C GLU A 3 8.29 6.87 -13.34
N ILE A 4 7.02 7.29 -13.25
CA ILE A 4 5.92 6.51 -12.75
C ILE A 4 4.87 6.42 -13.84
N ASN A 5 4.38 5.22 -14.14
CA ASN A 5 3.34 5.04 -15.15
C ASN A 5 2.06 4.40 -14.60
N LYS A 6 2.05 4.04 -13.32
CA LYS A 6 0.87 3.42 -12.70
C LYS A 6 0.84 3.65 -11.20
N ILE A 7 -0.35 3.87 -10.67
CA ILE A 7 -0.57 3.93 -9.23
C ILE A 7 -1.34 2.69 -8.80
N LEU A 8 -0.87 2.06 -7.73
CA LEU A 8 -1.52 0.91 -7.11
C LEU A 8 -1.95 1.27 -5.70
N THR A 9 -3.18 0.97 -5.37
CA THR A 9 -3.72 1.13 -4.02
C THR A 9 -4.55 -0.09 -3.63
N ILE A 10 -5.21 -0.04 -2.49
CA ILE A 10 -6.08 -1.12 -2.01
C ILE A 10 -7.45 -0.54 -1.64
N GLU A 11 -8.51 -1.30 -1.96
CA GLU A 11 -9.87 -0.89 -1.58
C GLU A 11 -10.03 -0.84 -0.05
N ALA A 12 -10.86 0.04 0.48
CA ALA A 12 -11.59 1.06 -0.28
C ALA A 12 -11.03 2.46 -0.02
N SER A 13 -10.51 2.73 1.18
CA SER A 13 -10.14 4.06 1.66
C SER A 13 -8.96 4.70 0.93
N GLY A 14 -8.05 3.91 0.40
CA GLY A 14 -6.91 4.42 -0.37
C GLY A 14 -7.27 4.93 -1.77
N ILE A 15 -8.40 4.51 -2.32
CA ILE A 15 -8.76 4.80 -3.72
C ILE A 15 -8.92 6.30 -3.97
N GLY A 16 -9.59 7.03 -3.07
CA GLY A 16 -9.80 8.46 -3.23
C GLY A 16 -8.49 9.23 -3.32
N ILE A 17 -7.58 8.96 -2.40
CA ILE A 17 -6.26 9.59 -2.37
C ILE A 17 -5.46 9.23 -3.61
N ALA A 18 -5.48 7.96 -4.01
CA ALA A 18 -4.78 7.48 -5.19
C ALA A 18 -5.25 8.19 -6.46
N CYS A 19 -6.56 8.44 -6.60
CA CYS A 19 -7.11 9.16 -7.75
C CYS A 19 -6.61 10.60 -7.82
N ILE A 20 -6.50 11.28 -6.68
CA ILE A 20 -5.96 12.64 -6.63
C ILE A 20 -4.48 12.65 -7.03
N VAL A 21 -3.69 11.72 -6.50
CA VAL A 21 -2.26 11.59 -6.83
C VAL A 21 -2.07 11.24 -8.30
N ALA A 22 -2.90 10.35 -8.84
CA ALA A 22 -2.83 9.94 -10.24
C ALA A 22 -2.99 11.12 -11.20
N ARG A 23 -3.77 12.11 -10.81
CA ARG A 23 -3.98 13.31 -11.62
C ARG A 23 -2.70 14.13 -11.79
N TYR A 24 -1.85 14.18 -10.75
CA TYR A 24 -0.56 14.85 -10.82
C TYR A 24 0.43 14.15 -11.75
N PHE A 25 0.37 12.84 -11.81
CA PHE A 25 1.28 12.04 -12.65
C PHE A 25 0.68 11.74 -14.02
N ASP A 26 -0.60 12.02 -14.23
CA ASP A 26 -1.34 11.67 -15.45
C ASP A 26 -1.22 10.20 -15.82
N VAL A 27 -1.49 9.34 -14.84
CA VAL A 27 -1.37 7.88 -14.95
C VAL A 27 -2.62 7.19 -14.41
N PRO A 28 -2.89 5.94 -14.86
CA PRO A 28 -4.03 5.19 -14.36
C PRO A 28 -3.84 4.70 -12.93
N VAL A 29 -4.96 4.47 -12.26
CA VAL A 29 -5.02 3.85 -10.94
C VAL A 29 -5.52 2.43 -11.06
N VAL A 30 -4.81 1.52 -10.43
CA VAL A 30 -5.24 0.15 -10.23
C VAL A 30 -5.43 -0.06 -8.73
N PHE A 31 -6.49 -0.72 -8.34
CA PHE A 31 -6.67 -1.05 -6.93
C PHE A 31 -6.78 -2.56 -6.73
N ALA A 32 -6.13 -3.04 -5.70
CA ALA A 32 -6.24 -4.42 -5.24
C ALA A 32 -7.56 -4.61 -4.52
N LYS A 33 -8.23 -5.70 -4.79
CA LYS A 33 -9.47 -6.08 -4.12
C LYS A 33 -9.17 -7.05 -2.99
N LYS A 34 -9.90 -6.91 -1.89
CA LYS A 34 -9.87 -7.87 -0.79
C LYS A 34 -10.76 -9.06 -1.13
N SER A 35 -10.25 -10.26 -0.92
CA SER A 35 -11.00 -11.49 -1.18
C SER A 35 -10.77 -12.49 -0.06
N LYS A 36 -11.81 -13.24 0.30
CA LYS A 36 -11.74 -14.31 1.30
C LYS A 36 -11.44 -15.68 0.70
N SER A 37 -11.74 -15.86 -0.58
CA SER A 37 -11.48 -17.10 -1.30
C SER A 37 -11.23 -16.80 -2.76
N ILE A 38 -10.23 -17.46 -3.35
CA ILE A 38 -9.87 -17.23 -4.74
C ILE A 38 -9.85 -18.55 -5.47
N ASN A 39 -10.66 -18.63 -6.52
CA ASN A 39 -10.74 -19.80 -7.39
C ASN A 39 -10.36 -19.47 -8.84
N ILE A 40 -9.72 -18.32 -9.09
CA ILE A 40 -9.33 -17.92 -10.44
C ILE A 40 -7.84 -18.09 -10.59
N GLU A 41 -7.43 -19.30 -10.95
CA GLU A 41 -6.03 -19.57 -11.22
C GLU A 41 -5.59 -18.92 -12.54
N GLY A 42 -4.40 -18.33 -12.52
CA GLY A 42 -3.70 -17.86 -13.70
C GLY A 42 -4.05 -16.45 -14.19
N GLU A 43 -5.15 -15.85 -13.78
CA GLU A 43 -5.59 -14.53 -14.25
C GLU A 43 -5.36 -13.41 -13.25
N MET A 44 -5.01 -13.74 -12.01
CA MET A 44 -4.85 -12.79 -10.92
C MET A 44 -3.48 -12.92 -10.27
N TYR A 45 -2.91 -11.78 -9.88
CA TYR A 45 -1.87 -11.76 -8.87
C TYR A 45 -2.54 -11.80 -7.51
N VAL A 46 -2.02 -12.62 -6.61
CA VAL A 46 -2.61 -12.88 -5.30
C VAL A 46 -1.55 -12.72 -4.23
N ALA A 47 -1.88 -12.03 -3.15
CA ALA A 47 -1.02 -11.96 -1.98
C ALA A 47 -1.84 -12.15 -0.71
N ASP A 48 -1.24 -12.85 0.26
CA ASP A 48 -1.84 -13.00 1.59
C ASP A 48 -1.56 -11.76 2.43
N VAL A 49 -2.59 -11.28 3.12
CA VAL A 49 -2.45 -10.21 4.11
C VAL A 49 -2.85 -10.78 5.46
N VAL A 50 -1.87 -10.91 6.34
CA VAL A 50 -2.09 -11.43 7.68
C VAL A 50 -2.46 -10.28 8.61
N SER A 51 -3.64 -10.35 9.23
CA SER A 51 -4.04 -9.41 10.27
C SER A 51 -3.81 -10.05 11.63
N PHE A 52 -2.98 -9.40 12.47
CA PHE A 52 -2.72 -9.88 13.83
C PHE A 52 -3.90 -9.72 14.77
N THR A 53 -4.82 -8.80 14.47
CA THR A 53 -5.99 -8.52 15.30
C THR A 53 -7.17 -9.44 15.00
N HIS A 54 -7.23 -9.97 13.81
CA HIS A 54 -8.22 -10.96 13.40
C HIS A 54 -7.47 -12.17 12.88
N LYS A 55 -7.68 -13.34 13.46
CA LYS A 55 -7.03 -14.61 13.07
C LYS A 55 -7.36 -15.06 11.64
N ASN A 56 -7.96 -14.20 10.83
CA ASN A 56 -8.34 -14.48 9.46
C ASN A 56 -7.31 -13.88 8.52
N SER A 57 -6.66 -14.73 7.74
CA SER A 57 -5.86 -14.29 6.60
C SER A 57 -6.82 -13.83 5.50
N ASN A 58 -6.66 -12.58 5.06
CA ASN A 58 -7.33 -12.08 3.88
C ASN A 58 -6.35 -12.10 2.72
N GLN A 59 -6.87 -12.32 1.53
CA GLN A 59 -6.08 -12.21 0.30
C GLN A 59 -6.42 -10.90 -0.41
N VAL A 60 -5.44 -10.34 -1.09
CA VAL A 60 -5.63 -9.23 -2.01
C VAL A 60 -5.29 -9.69 -3.41
N ILE A 61 -6.05 -9.22 -4.39
CA ILE A 61 -5.94 -9.64 -5.78
C ILE A 61 -5.90 -8.44 -6.71
N VAL A 62 -5.13 -8.58 -7.80
CA VAL A 62 -5.11 -7.65 -8.94
C VAL A 62 -5.12 -8.47 -10.21
N SER A 63 -5.98 -8.10 -11.16
CA SER A 63 -6.01 -8.75 -12.47
C SER A 63 -4.70 -8.52 -13.23
N LYS A 64 -4.19 -9.56 -13.86
CA LYS A 64 -3.01 -9.49 -14.72
C LYS A 64 -3.19 -8.57 -15.94
N LYS A 65 -4.42 -8.24 -16.26
CA LYS A 65 -4.73 -7.28 -17.33
C LYS A 65 -4.27 -5.86 -17.02
N PHE A 66 -4.11 -5.52 -15.73
CA PHE A 66 -3.86 -4.16 -15.28
C PHE A 66 -2.44 -3.91 -14.81
N LEU A 67 -1.62 -4.94 -14.71
CA LEU A 67 -0.27 -4.82 -14.18
C LEU A 67 0.67 -5.79 -14.89
N ASN A 68 1.79 -5.30 -15.39
CA ASN A 68 2.78 -6.10 -16.11
C ASN A 68 4.22 -5.66 -15.81
N GLU A 69 5.19 -6.35 -16.40
CA GLU A 69 6.62 -6.16 -16.15
C GLU A 69 7.16 -4.78 -16.55
N ASP A 70 6.46 -4.06 -17.43
CA ASP A 70 6.88 -2.73 -17.89
C ASP A 70 6.40 -1.63 -16.94
N ASP A 71 5.60 -1.95 -15.96
CA ASP A 71 5.02 -0.96 -15.07
C ASP A 71 6.02 -0.47 -14.01
N LYS A 72 6.01 0.84 -13.82
CA LYS A 72 6.75 1.56 -12.78
C LYS A 72 5.73 2.13 -11.80
N VAL A 73 5.61 1.49 -10.65
CA VAL A 73 4.45 1.63 -9.78
C VAL A 73 4.76 2.55 -8.60
N LEU A 74 3.86 3.49 -8.36
CA LEU A 74 3.76 4.21 -7.09
C LEU A 74 2.63 3.59 -6.29
N ILE A 75 2.93 3.09 -5.09
CA ILE A 75 1.92 2.55 -4.18
C ILE A 75 1.41 3.68 -3.29
N ILE A 76 0.09 3.82 -3.19
CA ILE A 76 -0.57 4.84 -2.38
C ILE A 76 -1.54 4.15 -1.43
N ASP A 77 -1.52 4.55 -0.16
CA ASP A 77 -2.52 4.12 0.82
C ASP A 77 -2.77 5.25 1.83
N ASP A 78 -3.85 5.13 2.60
CA ASP A 78 -4.24 6.15 3.57
C ASP A 78 -3.49 6.00 4.91
N PHE A 79 -3.46 4.80 5.48
CA PHE A 79 -2.83 4.54 6.78
C PHE A 79 -1.77 3.45 6.69
N LEU A 80 -0.67 3.67 7.39
CA LEU A 80 0.35 2.65 7.58
C LEU A 80 0.50 2.36 9.08
N ALA A 81 0.18 1.14 9.46
CA ALA A 81 0.27 0.65 10.83
C ALA A 81 1.31 -0.48 10.93
N ASN A 82 0.89 -1.72 10.77
CA ASN A 82 1.77 -2.89 10.84
C ASN A 82 2.49 -3.22 9.52
N GLY A 83 2.05 -2.66 8.41
CA GLY A 83 2.66 -2.85 7.09
C GLY A 83 2.19 -4.09 6.33
N CYS A 84 1.25 -4.86 6.85
CA CYS A 84 0.82 -6.11 6.21
C CYS A 84 0.16 -5.86 4.84
N ALA A 85 -0.70 -4.86 4.74
CA ALA A 85 -1.35 -4.52 3.47
C ALA A 85 -0.33 -4.06 2.43
N LEU A 86 0.60 -3.19 2.81
CA LEU A 86 1.68 -2.73 1.92
C LEU A 86 2.56 -3.87 1.44
N GLN A 87 2.93 -4.79 2.31
CA GLN A 87 3.71 -5.97 1.92
C GLN A 87 2.95 -6.82 0.90
N GLY A 88 1.64 -6.95 1.06
CA GLY A 88 0.79 -7.62 0.07
C GLY A 88 0.81 -6.92 -1.29
N LEU A 89 0.70 -5.60 -1.32
CA LEU A 89 0.78 -4.82 -2.55
C LEU A 89 2.17 -4.91 -3.21
N ILE A 90 3.23 -4.87 -2.42
CA ILE A 90 4.60 -5.04 -2.91
C ILE A 90 4.77 -6.43 -3.53
N SER A 91 4.25 -7.47 -2.88
CA SER A 91 4.27 -8.82 -3.42
C SER A 91 3.60 -8.90 -4.79
N ILE A 92 2.44 -8.26 -4.95
CA ILE A 92 1.72 -8.22 -6.23
C ILE A 92 2.57 -7.56 -7.31
N VAL A 93 3.20 -6.44 -7.03
CA VAL A 93 4.07 -5.74 -7.97
C VAL A 93 5.25 -6.64 -8.37
N ASN A 94 5.86 -7.32 -7.41
CA ASN A 94 6.96 -8.25 -7.66
C ASN A 94 6.52 -9.44 -8.51
N GLN A 95 5.33 -10.00 -8.26
CA GLN A 95 4.78 -11.09 -9.07
C GLN A 95 4.59 -10.67 -10.52
N ALA A 96 4.22 -9.43 -10.77
CA ALA A 96 4.07 -8.89 -12.11
C ALA A 96 5.40 -8.64 -12.83
N GLY A 97 6.51 -8.71 -12.11
CA GLY A 97 7.81 -8.30 -12.65
C GLY A 97 7.97 -6.79 -12.77
N ALA A 98 7.03 -6.01 -12.22
CA ALA A 98 7.06 -4.56 -12.22
C ALA A 98 7.98 -4.02 -11.12
N SER A 99 8.25 -2.73 -11.15
CA SER A 99 9.06 -2.08 -10.13
C SER A 99 8.23 -1.18 -9.21
N VAL A 100 8.56 -1.19 -7.92
CA VAL A 100 8.02 -0.22 -6.96
C VAL A 100 8.96 0.99 -6.94
N GLU A 101 8.52 2.10 -7.51
CA GLU A 101 9.32 3.31 -7.59
C GLU A 101 9.23 4.17 -6.32
N GLY A 102 8.16 4.01 -5.57
CA GLY A 102 7.96 4.71 -4.32
C GLY A 102 6.66 4.28 -3.65
N ILE A 103 6.51 4.69 -2.39
CA ILE A 103 5.33 4.43 -1.58
C ILE A 103 4.94 5.72 -0.88
N GLY A 104 3.69 6.14 -1.06
CA GLY A 104 3.14 7.33 -0.43
C GLY A 104 2.01 6.96 0.52
N ILE A 105 2.07 7.49 1.73
CA ILE A 105 1.09 7.23 2.79
C ILE A 105 0.58 8.57 3.32
N ALA A 106 -0.72 8.68 3.52
CA ALA A 106 -1.26 9.90 4.12
C ALA A 106 -0.86 10.00 5.60
N ILE A 107 -1.16 8.98 6.39
CA ILE A 107 -0.86 8.97 7.81
C ILE A 107 -0.14 7.67 8.20
N GLU A 108 1.07 7.83 8.70
CA GLU A 108 1.86 6.72 9.24
C GLU A 108 1.72 6.69 10.76
N LYS A 109 1.37 5.54 11.32
CA LYS A 109 1.40 5.30 12.76
C LYS A 109 2.84 4.95 13.15
N GLY A 110 3.63 5.97 13.51
CA GLY A 110 5.06 5.83 13.74
C GLY A 110 5.42 4.99 14.98
N PHE A 111 4.46 4.78 15.89
CA PHE A 111 4.61 3.90 17.04
C PHE A 111 4.40 2.42 16.70
N GLN A 112 4.03 2.09 15.47
CA GLN A 112 3.93 0.72 14.96
C GLN A 112 5.08 0.41 14.01
N VAL A 113 5.29 -0.87 13.73
CA VAL A 113 6.50 -1.35 13.07
C VAL A 113 6.50 -1.22 11.55
N GLY A 114 5.33 -0.94 10.94
CA GLY A 114 5.16 -1.02 9.48
C GLY A 114 6.12 -0.13 8.70
N GLY A 115 6.28 1.12 9.10
CA GLY A 115 7.17 2.06 8.41
C GLY A 115 8.63 1.59 8.41
N ASN A 116 9.10 1.10 9.56
CA ASN A 116 10.47 0.59 9.67
C ASN A 116 10.67 -0.66 8.82
N ILE A 117 9.70 -1.57 8.80
CA ILE A 117 9.78 -2.78 7.97
C ILE A 117 9.92 -2.41 6.49
N ILE A 118 9.07 -1.51 6.00
CA ILE A 118 9.08 -1.10 4.59
C ILE A 118 10.38 -0.38 4.22
N ARG A 119 10.85 0.54 5.06
CA ARG A 119 12.12 1.24 4.83
C ARG A 119 13.31 0.29 4.84
N ASN A 120 13.31 -0.69 5.75
CA ASN A 120 14.36 -1.71 5.82
C ASN A 120 14.37 -2.65 4.60
N MET A 121 13.26 -2.78 3.90
CA MET A 121 13.20 -3.51 2.63
C MET A 121 13.86 -2.73 1.48
N GLY A 122 14.25 -1.48 1.70
CA GLY A 122 14.92 -0.65 0.71
C GLY A 122 13.98 0.24 -0.11
N TYR A 123 12.70 0.30 0.20
CA TYR A 123 11.75 1.14 -0.52
C TYR A 123 11.77 2.57 0.00
N GLN A 124 11.59 3.53 -0.91
CA GLN A 124 11.38 4.92 -0.55
C GLN A 124 9.93 5.08 -0.07
N LEU A 125 9.78 5.40 1.20
CA LEU A 125 8.48 5.59 1.85
C LEU A 125 8.38 7.04 2.32
N GLU A 126 7.36 7.74 1.81
CA GLU A 126 7.04 9.11 2.21
C GLU A 126 5.64 9.14 2.84
N SER A 127 5.55 9.72 4.02
CA SER A 127 4.29 9.90 4.74
C SER A 127 4.01 11.38 4.91
N LEU A 128 2.77 11.82 4.67
CA LEU A 128 2.39 13.22 4.85
C LEU A 128 2.41 13.61 6.33
N ALA A 129 1.99 12.68 7.20
CA ALA A 129 2.07 12.87 8.64
C ALA A 129 2.46 11.56 9.31
N ILE A 130 3.30 11.64 10.33
CA ILE A 130 3.71 10.50 11.15
C ILE A 130 3.19 10.75 12.56
N VAL A 131 2.26 9.91 13.01
CA VAL A 131 1.74 9.97 14.38
C VAL A 131 2.72 9.23 15.29
N GLU A 132 3.28 9.94 16.26
CA GLU A 132 4.27 9.37 17.17
C GLU A 132 3.62 8.68 18.36
N SER A 133 2.52 9.23 18.87
CA SER A 133 1.77 8.65 19.97
C SER A 133 0.31 9.09 19.95
N MET A 134 -0.56 8.24 20.49
CA MET A 134 -1.98 8.51 20.68
C MET A 134 -2.37 8.11 22.10
N ASP A 135 -3.09 9.00 22.80
CA ASP A 135 -3.62 8.75 24.14
C ASP A 135 -5.15 8.62 24.08
N ALA A 136 -5.64 7.43 24.35
CA ALA A 136 -7.08 7.14 24.29
C ALA A 136 -7.88 7.83 25.41
N GLU A 137 -7.25 8.13 26.55
CA GLU A 137 -7.92 8.77 27.68
C GLU A 137 -8.07 10.28 27.48
N THR A 138 -7.02 10.94 26.99
CA THR A 138 -7.02 12.39 26.79
C THR A 138 -7.41 12.80 25.37
N GLY A 139 -7.36 11.88 24.40
CA GLY A 139 -7.55 12.16 23.00
C GLY A 139 -6.37 12.88 22.34
N GLU A 140 -5.24 12.99 23.04
CA GLU A 140 -4.05 13.67 22.53
C GLU A 140 -3.38 12.83 21.44
N VAL A 141 -3.04 13.48 20.32
CA VAL A 141 -2.28 12.90 19.21
C VAL A 141 -1.02 13.73 19.02
N LYS A 142 0.13 13.07 19.06
CA LYS A 142 1.41 13.73 18.81
C LYS A 142 1.96 13.31 17.45
N PHE A 143 2.40 14.30 16.70
CA PHE A 143 3.02 14.09 15.39
C PHE A 143 4.54 14.18 15.49
N ARG A 144 5.21 13.39 14.66
CA ARG A 144 6.66 13.43 14.52
C ARG A 144 7.04 14.53 13.54
N GLU A 145 8.05 15.30 13.88
CA GLU A 145 8.70 16.21 12.93
C GLU A 145 9.44 15.40 11.86
N GLN A 146 9.32 15.85 10.64
CA GLN A 146 9.97 15.20 9.50
C GLN A 146 11.02 16.11 8.86
#